data_b4d561b891e06044af6cf62ee90270d8
#
_entry.id   b4d561b891e06044af6cf62ee90270d8
#
_cell.length_a   1.000
_cell.length_b   1.000
_cell.length_c   1.000
_cell.angle_alpha   90.00
_cell.angle_beta   90.00
_cell.angle_gamma   90.00
#
_symmetry.space_group_name_H-M   'P 1'
#
loop_
_entity.id
_entity.type
_entity.pdbx_description
1 polymer ?
#
loop_
_entity_poly.entity_id
_entity_poly.type
_entity_poly.pdbx_seq_one_letter_code
_entity_poly.pdbx_strand_id
1 'polypeptide(L)'
;MLKGHKVNLAIVEKTDLPVLKDWGNDVDFVGEFEPFSQVALSDLEKQYDARGDTQWFLVQKKNGTSIGYMGHFKSKDCMAIGYMLVGKERGKGYGSEAVQIMVDYLFLHKDIVRIQAETHPDNKASQRILEKAGFSKEGIIRRSFFSRGAYRDTAMYSILRDEWKQPRILPLGHAARKKAP
;
A
#
# COMPACT_ATOMS: atom_id res chain seq x y z
N MET A 1 10.56 7.77 8.56
CA MET A 1 10.81 6.40 8.07
C MET A 1 10.26 5.40 9.07
N LEU A 2 9.38 4.50 8.60
CA LEU A 2 8.86 3.38 9.40
C LEU A 2 9.77 2.17 9.18
N LYS A 3 10.29 1.60 10.26
CA LYS A 3 11.32 0.55 10.18
C LYS A 3 10.71 -0.84 10.41
N GLY A 4 10.87 -1.74 9.44
CA GLY A 4 10.53 -3.16 9.58
C GLY A 4 11.76 -4.05 9.73
N HIS A 5 11.60 -5.35 9.56
CA HIS A 5 12.71 -6.32 9.64
C HIS A 5 13.42 -6.48 8.29
N LYS A 6 12.68 -6.62 7.20
CA LYS A 6 13.19 -6.81 5.82
C LYS A 6 13.21 -5.53 5.02
N VAL A 7 12.17 -4.67 5.22
CA VAL A 7 12.01 -3.40 4.52
C VAL A 7 11.74 -2.25 5.48
N ASN A 8 11.93 -1.06 4.97
CA ASN A 8 11.51 0.18 5.61
C ASN A 8 10.53 0.91 4.68
N LEU A 9 9.65 1.74 5.24
CA LEU A 9 8.84 2.68 4.48
C LEU A 9 9.37 4.09 4.70
N ALA A 10 9.98 4.65 3.66
CA ALA A 10 10.45 6.04 3.66
C ALA A 10 9.40 6.92 3.00
N ILE A 11 9.05 8.03 3.63
CA ILE A 11 8.10 8.98 3.02
C ILE A 11 8.69 9.49 1.70
N VAL A 12 7.83 9.58 0.68
CA VAL A 12 8.23 10.11 -0.63
C VAL A 12 8.41 11.63 -0.53
N GLU A 13 9.54 12.11 -0.98
CA GLU A 13 9.86 13.52 -1.17
C GLU A 13 9.74 13.91 -2.66
N LYS A 14 9.69 15.20 -2.98
CA LYS A 14 9.62 15.64 -4.39
C LYS A 14 10.77 15.11 -5.23
N THR A 15 11.93 14.98 -4.65
CA THR A 15 13.14 14.42 -5.29
C THR A 15 13.01 12.95 -5.68
N ASP A 16 12.03 12.24 -5.13
CA ASP A 16 11.74 10.83 -5.46
C ASP A 16 10.75 10.67 -6.62
N LEU A 17 10.04 11.74 -7.01
CA LEU A 17 9.01 11.68 -8.05
C LEU A 17 9.53 11.17 -9.41
N PRO A 18 10.77 11.46 -9.86
CA PRO A 18 11.29 10.88 -11.08
C PRO A 18 11.28 9.35 -11.08
N VAL A 19 11.66 8.69 -9.98
CA VAL A 19 11.64 7.23 -9.91
C VAL A 19 10.21 6.67 -9.90
N LEU A 20 9.27 7.35 -9.26
CA LEU A 20 7.85 6.96 -9.29
C LEU A 20 7.27 7.11 -10.71
N LYS A 21 7.62 8.19 -11.40
CA LYS A 21 7.24 8.43 -12.80
C LYS A 21 7.80 7.32 -13.70
N ASP A 22 9.08 6.95 -13.55
CA ASP A 22 9.70 5.92 -14.36
C ASP A 22 9.04 4.56 -14.11
N TRP A 23 8.75 4.20 -12.86
CA TRP A 23 7.98 3.00 -12.52
C TRP A 23 6.56 3.03 -13.04
N GLY A 24 5.84 4.14 -12.90
CA GLY A 24 4.45 4.27 -13.38
C GLY A 24 4.34 4.16 -14.91
N ASN A 25 5.39 4.56 -15.62
CA ASN A 25 5.48 4.49 -17.08
C ASN A 25 6.11 3.18 -17.61
N ASP A 26 6.52 2.28 -16.71
CA ASP A 26 7.04 0.96 -17.05
C ASP A 26 5.91 -0.09 -16.99
N VAL A 27 5.52 -0.63 -18.14
CA VAL A 27 4.46 -1.62 -18.25
C VAL A 27 4.77 -2.91 -17.47
N ASP A 28 6.04 -3.28 -17.33
CA ASP A 28 6.46 -4.46 -16.58
C ASP A 28 6.39 -4.23 -15.07
N PHE A 29 6.66 -3.01 -14.63
CA PHE A 29 6.46 -2.63 -13.22
C PHE A 29 4.97 -2.61 -12.85
N VAL A 30 4.14 -1.94 -13.65
CA VAL A 30 2.69 -1.86 -13.43
C VAL A 30 2.07 -3.26 -13.48
N GLY A 31 2.51 -4.10 -14.41
CA GLY A 31 2.05 -5.48 -14.54
C GLY A 31 0.67 -5.58 -15.18
N GLU A 32 0.13 -6.78 -15.21
CA GLU A 32 -1.09 -7.11 -15.96
C GLU A 32 -2.40 -6.76 -15.25
N PHE A 33 -2.38 -6.59 -13.93
CA PHE A 33 -3.58 -6.43 -13.11
C PHE A 33 -3.97 -4.97 -12.88
N GLU A 34 -3.09 -4.02 -13.16
CA GLU A 34 -3.34 -2.61 -12.91
C GLU A 34 -3.61 -1.84 -14.21
N PRO A 35 -4.42 -0.78 -14.15
CA PRO A 35 -4.55 0.12 -15.30
C PRO A 35 -3.20 0.77 -15.62
N PHE A 36 -2.86 0.77 -16.90
CA PHE A 36 -1.66 1.42 -17.37
C PHE A 36 -2.00 2.76 -18.02
N SER A 37 -1.40 3.83 -17.52
CA SER A 37 -1.47 5.15 -18.11
C SER A 37 -0.11 5.84 -17.97
N GLN A 38 0.33 6.50 -19.03
CA GLN A 38 1.55 7.31 -18.95
C GLN A 38 1.27 8.60 -18.19
N VAL A 39 2.21 8.99 -17.35
CA VAL A 39 2.15 10.21 -16.55
C VAL A 39 3.41 11.05 -16.76
N ALA A 40 3.23 12.36 -16.99
CA ALA A 40 4.34 13.30 -17.03
C ALA A 40 4.81 13.63 -15.61
N LEU A 41 6.10 13.98 -15.45
CA LEU A 41 6.63 14.37 -14.14
C LEU A 41 5.88 15.58 -13.58
N SER A 42 5.58 16.58 -14.43
CA SER A 42 4.82 17.76 -14.02
C SER A 42 3.41 17.47 -13.48
N ASP A 43 2.77 16.41 -13.97
CA ASP A 43 1.44 16.01 -13.48
C ASP A 43 1.55 15.26 -12.16
N LEU A 44 2.60 14.45 -12.00
CA LEU A 44 2.90 13.80 -10.73
C LEU A 44 3.28 14.81 -9.64
N GLU A 45 4.02 15.88 -9.99
CA GLU A 45 4.33 16.99 -9.09
C GLU A 45 3.06 17.73 -8.63
N LYS A 46 2.14 18.03 -9.54
CA LYS A 46 0.84 18.62 -9.19
C LYS A 46 0.03 17.71 -8.26
N GLN A 47 -0.02 16.40 -8.56
CA GLN A 47 -0.68 15.42 -7.68
C GLN A 47 -0.03 15.37 -6.30
N TYR A 48 1.29 15.41 -6.25
CA TYR A 48 2.04 15.43 -4.99
C TYR A 48 1.72 16.67 -4.16
N ASP A 49 1.68 17.86 -4.76
CA ASP A 49 1.37 19.12 -4.07
C ASP A 49 -0.11 19.16 -3.60
N ALA A 50 -1.03 18.57 -4.36
CA ALA A 50 -2.45 18.53 -4.07
C ALA A 50 -2.89 17.31 -3.22
N ARG A 51 -1.96 16.48 -2.73
CA ARG A 51 -2.25 15.16 -2.14
C ARG A 51 -3.09 15.16 -0.86
N GLY A 52 -3.19 16.29 -0.16
CA GLY A 52 -3.93 16.37 1.11
C GLY A 52 -3.46 15.33 2.11
N ASP A 53 -4.40 14.51 2.61
CA ASP A 53 -4.12 13.41 3.55
C ASP A 53 -3.50 12.17 2.92
N THR A 54 -3.33 12.13 1.58
CA THR A 54 -2.65 11.04 0.89
C THR A 54 -1.15 11.10 1.18
N GLN A 55 -0.58 9.98 1.57
CA GLN A 55 0.86 9.87 1.76
C GLN A 55 1.40 8.69 0.96
N TRP A 56 2.52 8.93 0.28
CA TRP A 56 3.26 7.91 -0.45
C TRP A 56 4.56 7.58 0.27
N PHE A 57 4.96 6.33 0.20
CA PHE A 57 6.17 5.80 0.81
C PHE A 57 6.93 4.95 -0.20
N LEU A 58 8.22 5.12 -0.29
CA LEU A 58 9.11 4.16 -0.94
C LEU A 58 9.25 2.92 -0.06
N VAL A 59 9.11 1.74 -0.64
CA VAL A 59 9.48 0.48 -0.01
C VAL A 59 10.99 0.28 -0.25
N GLN A 60 11.76 0.33 0.82
CA GLN A 60 13.22 0.25 0.75
C GLN A 60 13.75 -1.00 1.46
N LYS A 61 14.67 -1.71 0.83
CA LYS A 61 15.45 -2.75 1.51
C LYS A 61 16.33 -2.15 2.61
N LYS A 62 16.89 -2.99 3.47
CA LYS A 62 17.74 -2.53 4.59
C LYS A 62 19.02 -1.82 4.14
N ASN A 63 19.46 -2.06 2.93
CA ASN A 63 20.59 -1.36 2.32
C ASN A 63 20.23 -0.03 1.63
N GLY A 64 18.96 0.46 1.79
CA GLY A 64 18.49 1.70 1.21
C GLY A 64 17.97 1.59 -0.23
N THR A 65 18.10 0.45 -0.89
CA THR A 65 17.59 0.28 -2.26
C THR A 65 16.07 0.34 -2.29
N SER A 66 15.51 1.27 -3.04
CA SER A 66 14.06 1.37 -3.30
C SER A 66 13.63 0.27 -4.26
N ILE A 67 12.60 -0.48 -3.88
CA ILE A 67 12.10 -1.66 -4.60
C ILE A 67 10.62 -1.58 -4.95
N GLY A 68 10.01 -0.46 -4.72
CA GLY A 68 8.61 -0.19 -4.99
C GLY A 68 8.08 0.95 -4.15
N TYR A 69 6.80 1.15 -4.22
CA TYR A 69 6.13 2.15 -3.39
C TYR A 69 4.82 1.62 -2.83
N MET A 70 4.33 2.28 -1.81
CA MET A 70 2.98 2.12 -1.30
C MET A 70 2.45 3.46 -0.80
N GLY A 71 1.14 3.54 -0.67
CA GLY A 71 0.50 4.73 -0.16
C GLY A 71 -0.78 4.42 0.60
N HIS A 72 -1.23 5.42 1.35
CA HIS A 72 -2.58 5.46 1.90
C HIS A 72 -3.27 6.74 1.46
N PHE A 73 -4.58 6.66 1.30
CA PHE A 73 -5.42 7.79 0.93
C PHE A 73 -6.79 7.65 1.60
N LYS A 74 -7.43 8.79 1.85
CA LYS A 74 -8.78 8.80 2.40
C LYS A 74 -9.78 8.34 1.33
N SER A 75 -10.62 7.39 1.67
CA SER A 75 -11.70 6.88 0.81
C SER A 75 -13.00 6.89 1.60
N LYS A 76 -13.83 7.91 1.39
CA LYS A 76 -15.03 8.18 2.21
C LYS A 76 -14.65 8.26 3.69
N ASP A 77 -15.18 7.37 4.52
CA ASP A 77 -14.97 7.33 5.98
C ASP A 77 -13.89 6.32 6.41
N CYS A 78 -13.07 5.83 5.49
CA CYS A 78 -12.00 4.88 5.77
C CYS A 78 -10.68 5.27 5.09
N MET A 79 -9.61 4.59 5.44
CA MET A 79 -8.33 4.68 4.73
C MET A 79 -8.21 3.53 3.75
N ALA A 80 -7.83 3.85 2.52
CA ALA A 80 -7.44 2.85 1.53
C ALA A 80 -5.91 2.81 1.40
N ILE A 81 -5.38 1.63 1.09
CA ILE A 81 -3.96 1.42 0.82
C ILE A 81 -3.76 0.80 -0.56
N GLY A 82 -2.68 1.20 -1.22
CA GLY A 82 -2.20 0.60 -2.46
C GLY A 82 -0.69 0.41 -2.43
N TYR A 83 -0.20 -0.59 -3.14
CA TYR A 83 1.24 -0.90 -3.18
C TYR A 83 1.64 -1.58 -4.47
N MET A 84 2.87 -1.32 -4.90
CA MET A 84 3.52 -1.99 -6.02
C MET A 84 4.99 -2.27 -5.71
N LEU A 85 5.49 -3.37 -6.24
CA LEU A 85 6.90 -3.74 -6.15
C LEU A 85 7.47 -4.06 -7.53
N VAL A 86 8.74 -3.72 -7.72
CA VAL A 86 9.54 -4.15 -8.88
C VAL A 86 9.44 -5.66 -9.05
N GLY A 87 9.20 -6.14 -10.27
CA GLY A 87 8.92 -7.55 -10.57
C GLY A 87 9.94 -8.53 -9.97
N LYS A 88 11.24 -8.25 -10.13
CA LYS A 88 12.35 -9.07 -9.59
C LYS A 88 12.42 -9.14 -8.06
N GLU A 89 11.70 -8.28 -7.35
CA GLU A 89 11.66 -8.24 -5.89
C GLU A 89 10.37 -8.81 -5.31
N ARG A 90 9.44 -9.26 -6.16
CA ARG A 90 8.21 -9.96 -5.74
C ARG A 90 8.53 -11.37 -5.21
N GLY A 91 7.63 -11.96 -4.46
CA GLY A 91 7.79 -13.32 -3.91
C GLY A 91 8.72 -13.46 -2.69
N LYS A 92 9.45 -12.41 -2.30
CA LYS A 92 10.45 -12.44 -1.21
C LYS A 92 9.89 -12.02 0.16
N GLY A 93 8.60 -11.77 0.25
CA GLY A 93 7.93 -11.35 1.49
C GLY A 93 7.97 -9.85 1.78
N TYR A 94 8.60 -9.04 0.94
CA TYR A 94 8.71 -7.59 1.12
C TYR A 94 7.34 -6.89 1.12
N GLY A 95 6.44 -7.25 0.20
CA GLY A 95 5.10 -6.69 0.14
C GLY A 95 4.26 -7.02 1.38
N SER A 96 4.35 -8.26 1.88
CA SER A 96 3.63 -8.64 3.10
C SER A 96 4.07 -7.83 4.31
N GLU A 97 5.38 -7.61 4.46
CA GLU A 97 5.89 -6.81 5.56
C GLU A 97 5.55 -5.32 5.39
N ALA A 98 5.65 -4.78 4.17
CA ALA A 98 5.28 -3.40 3.89
C ALA A 98 3.81 -3.11 4.25
N VAL A 99 2.89 -4.02 3.88
CA VAL A 99 1.47 -3.90 4.24
C VAL A 99 1.26 -3.99 5.76
N GLN A 100 1.95 -4.90 6.45
CA GLN A 100 1.86 -5.00 7.91
C GLN A 100 2.36 -3.73 8.62
N ILE A 101 3.48 -3.15 8.15
CA ILE A 101 3.98 -1.86 8.66
C ILE A 101 2.94 -0.76 8.47
N MET A 102 2.30 -0.70 7.28
CA MET A 102 1.29 0.31 6.99
C MET A 102 0.04 0.15 7.86
N VAL A 103 -0.44 -1.07 8.06
CA VAL A 103 -1.57 -1.38 8.96
C VAL A 103 -1.26 -0.93 10.39
N ASP A 104 -0.08 -1.30 10.91
CA ASP A 104 0.36 -0.88 12.23
C ASP A 104 0.43 0.66 12.33
N TYR A 105 1.06 1.32 11.34
CA TYR A 105 1.17 2.77 11.30
C TYR A 105 -0.19 3.46 11.34
N LEU A 106 -1.11 3.02 10.49
CA LEU A 106 -2.43 3.64 10.39
C LEU A 106 -3.25 3.45 11.68
N PHE A 107 -3.32 2.26 12.25
CA PHE A 107 -4.07 2.03 13.47
C PHE A 107 -3.41 2.60 14.73
N LEU A 108 -2.09 2.76 14.76
CA LEU A 108 -1.40 3.41 15.88
C LEU A 108 -1.55 4.94 15.86
N HIS A 109 -1.61 5.56 14.68
CA HIS A 109 -1.43 7.01 14.54
C HIS A 109 -2.62 7.74 13.91
N LYS A 110 -3.63 7.01 13.44
CA LYS A 110 -4.85 7.61 12.87
C LYS A 110 -6.09 7.09 13.61
N ASP A 111 -7.01 8.00 13.90
CA ASP A 111 -8.32 7.62 14.44
C ASP A 111 -9.24 7.18 13.30
N ILE A 112 -9.12 5.91 12.95
CA ILE A 112 -9.85 5.26 11.87
C ILE A 112 -10.37 3.90 12.35
N VAL A 113 -11.53 3.49 11.86
CA VAL A 113 -12.14 2.21 12.21
C VAL A 113 -11.85 1.11 11.18
N ARG A 114 -11.41 1.48 9.97
CA ARG A 114 -11.28 0.56 8.84
C ARG A 114 -10.14 0.96 7.90
N ILE A 115 -9.39 -0.04 7.45
CA ILE A 115 -8.45 0.07 6.33
C ILE A 115 -8.96 -0.86 5.23
N GLN A 116 -8.98 -0.39 3.98
CA GLN A 116 -9.37 -1.19 2.83
C GLN A 116 -8.26 -1.25 1.78
N ALA A 117 -8.32 -2.28 0.95
CA ALA A 117 -7.46 -2.46 -0.21
C ALA A 117 -8.22 -3.16 -1.33
N GLU A 118 -7.87 -2.82 -2.55
CA GLU A 118 -8.45 -3.38 -3.75
C GLU A 118 -7.39 -4.16 -4.52
N THR A 119 -7.80 -5.25 -5.18
CA THR A 119 -6.92 -6.01 -6.06
C THR A 119 -7.71 -6.76 -7.12
N HIS A 120 -7.07 -7.09 -8.24
CA HIS A 120 -7.70 -7.92 -9.27
C HIS A 120 -8.01 -9.33 -8.71
N PRO A 121 -9.17 -9.94 -9.04
CA PRO A 121 -9.54 -11.28 -8.53
C PRO A 121 -8.56 -12.40 -8.89
N ASP A 122 -7.77 -12.23 -9.95
CA ASP A 122 -6.74 -13.18 -10.37
C ASP A 122 -5.35 -12.86 -9.80
N ASN A 123 -5.16 -11.70 -9.16
CA ASN A 123 -3.91 -11.35 -8.49
C ASN A 123 -3.78 -12.10 -7.16
N LYS A 124 -3.52 -13.42 -7.23
CA LYS A 124 -3.38 -14.29 -6.05
C LYS A 124 -2.25 -13.88 -5.12
N ALA A 125 -1.21 -13.22 -5.68
CA ALA A 125 -0.10 -12.73 -4.88
C ALA A 125 -0.53 -11.59 -3.97
N SER A 126 -1.27 -10.59 -4.48
CA SER A 126 -1.81 -9.48 -3.69
C SER A 126 -2.83 -9.98 -2.67
N GLN A 127 -3.76 -10.86 -3.05
CA GLN A 127 -4.74 -11.46 -2.13
C GLN A 127 -4.05 -12.10 -0.92
N ARG A 128 -3.03 -12.95 -1.16
CA ARG A 128 -2.26 -13.58 -0.07
C ARG A 128 -1.52 -12.58 0.82
N ILE A 129 -1.05 -11.47 0.27
CA ILE A 129 -0.41 -10.39 1.05
C ILE A 129 -1.43 -9.77 2.00
N LEU A 130 -2.62 -9.44 1.51
CA LEU A 130 -3.71 -8.84 2.28
C LEU A 130 -4.19 -9.81 3.38
N GLU A 131 -4.47 -11.05 3.04
CA GLU A 131 -4.89 -12.10 3.99
C GLU A 131 -3.84 -12.29 5.11
N LYS A 132 -2.55 -12.36 4.77
CA LYS A 132 -1.46 -12.44 5.76
C LYS A 132 -1.37 -11.21 6.66
N ALA A 133 -1.77 -10.05 6.17
CA ALA A 133 -1.84 -8.83 6.96
C ALA A 133 -3.09 -8.74 7.85
N GLY A 134 -4.03 -9.69 7.70
CA GLY A 134 -5.25 -9.78 8.51
C GLY A 134 -6.48 -9.19 7.83
N PHE A 135 -6.40 -8.87 6.53
CA PHE A 135 -7.57 -8.42 5.78
C PHE A 135 -8.50 -9.59 5.48
N SER A 136 -9.78 -9.32 5.59
CA SER A 136 -10.87 -10.21 5.14
C SER A 136 -11.37 -9.77 3.77
N LYS A 137 -11.71 -10.73 2.92
CA LYS A 137 -12.33 -10.46 1.62
C LYS A 137 -13.80 -10.10 1.82
N GLU A 138 -14.21 -8.92 1.34
CA GLU A 138 -15.60 -8.44 1.44
C GLU A 138 -16.47 -8.90 0.28
N GLY A 139 -15.88 -9.00 -0.92
CA GLY A 139 -16.62 -9.36 -2.12
C GLY A 139 -15.92 -8.97 -3.41
N ILE A 140 -16.70 -9.01 -4.49
CA ILE A 140 -16.27 -8.62 -5.84
C ILE A 140 -17.12 -7.44 -6.32
N ILE A 141 -16.45 -6.37 -6.72
CA ILE A 141 -17.06 -5.25 -7.42
C ILE A 141 -16.93 -5.54 -8.92
N ARG A 142 -18.06 -5.85 -9.54
CA ARG A 142 -18.07 -6.22 -10.97
C ARG A 142 -17.85 -5.01 -11.85
N ARG A 143 -17.01 -5.14 -12.91
CA ARG A 143 -16.74 -4.10 -13.94
C ARG A 143 -16.36 -2.76 -13.33
N SER A 144 -15.54 -2.77 -12.27
CA SER A 144 -15.19 -1.60 -11.48
C SER A 144 -14.27 -0.61 -12.20
N PHE A 145 -13.43 -1.09 -13.11
CA PHE A 145 -12.53 -0.23 -13.88
C PHE A 145 -12.26 -0.79 -15.28
N PHE A 146 -11.82 0.09 -16.19
CA PHE A 146 -11.45 -0.28 -17.55
C PHE A 146 -9.92 -0.40 -17.65
N SER A 147 -9.43 -1.53 -18.14
CA SER A 147 -8.01 -1.76 -18.37
C SER A 147 -7.80 -2.75 -19.51
N ARG A 148 -6.81 -2.47 -20.36
CA ARG A 148 -6.40 -3.34 -21.45
C ARG A 148 -7.58 -3.79 -22.33
N GLY A 149 -8.41 -2.83 -22.74
CA GLY A 149 -9.53 -3.06 -23.66
C GLY A 149 -10.77 -3.74 -23.06
N ALA A 150 -10.83 -3.96 -21.73
CA ALA A 150 -11.98 -4.59 -21.10
C ALA A 150 -12.29 -3.99 -19.72
N TYR A 151 -13.56 -4.07 -19.31
CA TYR A 151 -13.93 -3.83 -17.92
C TYR A 151 -13.50 -4.99 -17.03
N ARG A 152 -12.86 -4.67 -15.92
CA ARG A 152 -12.29 -5.62 -14.95
C ARG A 152 -13.04 -5.55 -13.64
N ASP A 153 -13.08 -6.69 -12.97
CA ASP A 153 -13.61 -6.80 -11.61
C ASP A 153 -12.54 -6.46 -10.57
N THR A 154 -12.97 -6.04 -9.40
CA THR A 154 -12.10 -5.78 -8.25
C THR A 154 -12.52 -6.65 -7.08
N ALA A 155 -11.58 -7.31 -6.44
CA ALA A 155 -11.76 -7.94 -5.13
C ALA A 155 -11.50 -6.88 -4.05
N MET A 156 -12.50 -6.62 -3.23
CA MET A 156 -12.43 -5.71 -2.08
C MET A 156 -12.00 -6.47 -0.84
N TYR A 157 -11.03 -5.93 -0.13
CA TYR A 157 -10.51 -6.42 1.14
C TYR A 157 -10.54 -5.33 2.20
N SER A 158 -10.74 -5.71 3.45
CA SER A 158 -10.65 -4.78 4.57
C SER A 158 -10.14 -5.44 5.85
N ILE A 159 -9.64 -4.60 6.75
CA ILE A 159 -9.38 -4.95 8.14
C ILE A 159 -10.00 -3.88 9.04
N LEU A 160 -10.71 -4.29 10.07
CA LEU A 160 -11.30 -3.40 11.06
C LEU A 160 -10.35 -3.21 12.25
N ARG A 161 -10.51 -2.07 12.97
CA ARG A 161 -9.68 -1.77 14.14
C ARG A 161 -9.76 -2.83 15.23
N ASP A 162 -10.92 -3.38 15.48
CA ASP A 162 -11.15 -4.42 16.50
C ASP A 162 -10.64 -5.81 16.09
N GLU A 163 -10.40 -6.03 14.79
CA GLU A 163 -9.69 -7.21 14.27
C GLU A 163 -8.16 -7.09 14.44
N TRP A 164 -7.65 -5.86 14.49
CA TRP A 164 -6.23 -5.58 14.73
C TRP A 164 -5.93 -5.58 16.23
N LYS A 165 -5.47 -6.71 16.76
CA LYS A 165 -5.27 -6.92 18.20
C LYS A 165 -4.06 -6.18 18.76
N GLN A 166 -2.97 -6.14 17.99
CA GLN A 166 -1.71 -5.51 18.39
C GLN A 166 -0.81 -5.28 17.15
N PRO A 167 0.14 -4.33 17.23
CA PRO A 167 1.11 -4.15 16.16
C PRO A 167 1.94 -5.42 15.96
N ARG A 168 2.20 -5.73 14.70
CA ARG A 168 3.00 -6.91 14.31
C ARG A 168 4.45 -6.55 14.05
N ILE A 169 4.70 -5.34 13.61
CA ILE A 169 6.04 -4.87 13.19
C ILE A 169 6.46 -3.61 13.95
N LEU A 170 5.59 -2.60 14.02
CA LEU A 170 5.93 -1.35 14.69
C LEU A 170 5.81 -1.49 16.22
N PRO A 171 6.76 -0.91 17.00
CA PRO A 171 6.66 -0.99 18.45
C PRO A 171 5.49 -0.14 18.97
N LEU A 172 4.78 -0.67 19.97
CA LEU A 172 3.90 0.14 20.80
C LEU A 172 4.74 1.24 21.49
N GLY A 173 4.31 2.50 21.36
CA GLY A 173 4.95 3.60 22.10
C GLY A 173 4.91 3.36 23.61
N HIS A 174 5.84 3.98 24.36
CA HIS A 174 6.00 3.76 25.81
C HIS A 174 4.73 3.92 26.66
N ALA A 175 3.74 4.72 26.19
CA ALA A 175 2.48 4.93 26.91
C ALA A 175 1.53 3.72 26.90
N ALA A 176 1.59 2.88 25.85
CA ALA A 176 0.71 1.71 25.73
C ALA A 176 1.16 0.50 26.55
N ARG A 177 2.41 0.45 26.99
CA ARG A 177 2.95 -0.65 27.83
C ARG A 177 2.41 -0.69 29.27
N LYS A 178 1.73 0.37 29.73
CA LYS A 178 1.21 0.49 31.11
C LYS A 178 -0.26 0.08 31.30
N LYS A 179 -0.94 -0.44 30.27
CA LYS A 179 -2.35 -0.84 30.33
C LYS A 179 -2.61 -2.29 29.89
N ALA A 180 -1.72 -3.20 30.20
CA ALA A 180 -2.05 -4.62 30.22
C ALA A 180 -2.15 -5.04 31.69
N PRO A 181 -3.34 -5.46 32.17
CA PRO A 181 -3.47 -6.06 33.50
C PRO A 181 -2.75 -7.41 33.54
#